data_ab6769dd7c347c3e551fb58a12678e03
#
_entry.id   ab6769dd7c347c3e551fb58a12678e03
#
_cell.length_a   1.000
_cell.length_b   1.000
_cell.length_c   1.000
_cell.angle_alpha   90.00
_cell.angle_beta   90.00
_cell.angle_gamma   90.00
#
_symmetry.space_group_name_H-M   'P 1'
#
loop_
_entity.id
_entity.type
_entity.pdbx_description
1 polymer ?
#
loop_
_entity_poly.entity_id
_entity_poly.type
_entity_poly.pdbx_seq_one_letter_code
_entity_poly.pdbx_strand_id
1 'polypeptide(L)'
;MLTLLNLLSAVALLIWGTHIVRTGILRVYGSNLRHVIGQNMARRPLAFIAGILVTAMVQSSNATAMLVTSFVGQGLMALTPALATMLGADVGTALMARVLTFDLSWLSPLLIFLGVIFFLSRKQTRAGQLGRVGIGLGLIILALQLIVEAAAPITHAQGVKVLFASLTGDILLDALMGAVFAMVSYSSLAAVLLTATLAGAGVISLPVAIGLVIGANIGSGVLAFLSTSMQNAAGRQVALGSLLYKLIGLLLIIPVLDPLAHWMDSLDFSPQEVVIGFHLLYNTARCLLLLPTVGPMARLCAWLLPERPQENGRARPRHLDPTALATPSLALANAARETPVSYTHLTLPTNREV
;
A
#
# COMPACT_ATOMS: atom_id res chain seq x y z
N MET A 1 -11.53 -7.99 29.65
CA MET A 1 -11.24 -6.60 29.28
C MET A 1 -9.74 -6.36 29.03
N LEU A 2 -8.84 -6.72 29.95
CA LEU A 2 -7.40 -6.48 29.81
C LEU A 2 -6.82 -7.16 28.55
N THR A 3 -7.19 -8.40 28.27
CA THR A 3 -6.76 -9.16 27.07
C THR A 3 -7.13 -8.45 25.77
N LEU A 4 -8.37 -7.97 25.66
CA LEU A 4 -8.81 -7.22 24.49
C LEU A 4 -8.05 -5.89 24.35
N LEU A 5 -7.81 -5.20 25.45
CA LEU A 5 -7.03 -3.95 25.45
C LEU A 5 -5.58 -4.19 25.02
N ASN A 6 -4.96 -5.28 25.50
CA ASN A 6 -3.62 -5.68 25.09
C ASN A 6 -3.57 -6.01 23.59
N LEU A 7 -4.56 -6.73 23.07
CA LEU A 7 -4.66 -7.02 21.63
C LEU A 7 -4.80 -5.73 20.81
N LEU A 8 -5.69 -4.84 21.21
CA LEU A 8 -5.87 -3.55 20.52
C LEU A 8 -4.60 -2.69 20.57
N SER A 9 -3.88 -2.68 21.69
CA SER A 9 -2.62 -1.95 21.81
C SER A 9 -1.52 -2.55 20.93
N ALA A 10 -1.44 -3.88 20.83
CA ALA A 10 -0.49 -4.56 19.95
C ALA A 10 -0.79 -4.28 18.46
N VAL A 11 -2.08 -4.30 18.07
CA VAL A 11 -2.51 -3.91 16.71
C VAL A 11 -2.16 -2.44 16.41
N ALA A 12 -2.42 -1.54 17.35
CA ALA A 12 -2.05 -0.13 17.20
C ALA A 12 -0.54 0.05 17.02
N LEU A 13 0.27 -0.72 17.77
CA LEU A 13 1.73 -0.72 17.66
C LEU A 13 2.20 -1.24 16.28
N LEU A 14 1.55 -2.28 15.73
CA LEU A 14 1.80 -2.79 14.38
C LEU A 14 1.54 -1.71 13.32
N ILE A 15 0.38 -1.07 13.39
CA ILE A 15 0.00 0.01 12.47
C ILE A 15 0.99 1.19 12.57
N TRP A 16 1.35 1.56 13.80
CA TRP A 16 2.31 2.64 14.05
C TRP A 16 3.72 2.30 13.55
N GLY A 17 4.18 1.07 13.77
CA GLY A 17 5.46 0.57 13.26
C GLY A 17 5.55 0.66 11.74
N THR A 18 4.53 0.19 11.02
CA THR A 18 4.47 0.28 9.55
C THR A 18 4.46 1.74 9.07
N HIS A 19 3.76 2.63 9.76
CA HIS A 19 3.75 4.06 9.46
C HIS A 19 5.15 4.70 9.65
N ILE A 20 5.84 4.36 10.74
CA ILE A 20 7.20 4.87 11.02
C ILE A 20 8.19 4.42 9.95
N VAL A 21 8.18 3.14 9.56
CA VAL A 21 9.04 2.62 8.49
C VAL A 21 8.80 3.38 7.19
N ARG A 22 7.53 3.44 6.75
CA ARG A 22 7.15 4.15 5.52
C ARG A 22 7.66 5.59 5.50
N THR A 23 7.39 6.34 6.57
CA THR A 23 7.79 7.76 6.64
C THR A 23 9.30 7.94 6.68
N GLY A 24 10.02 7.05 7.35
CA GLY A 24 11.49 7.05 7.40
C GLY A 24 12.11 6.78 6.02
N ILE A 25 11.65 5.74 5.33
CA ILE A 25 12.11 5.40 3.96
C ILE A 25 11.82 6.53 2.97
N LEU A 26 10.61 7.09 2.98
CA LEU A 26 10.26 8.18 2.08
C LEU A 26 11.11 9.44 2.31
N ARG A 27 11.51 9.71 3.55
CA ARG A 27 12.41 10.84 3.84
C ARG A 27 13.84 10.63 3.37
N VAL A 28 14.34 9.39 3.40
CA VAL A 28 15.72 9.07 2.98
C VAL A 28 15.83 8.88 1.47
N TYR A 29 14.90 8.17 0.87
CA TYR A 29 14.98 7.69 -0.51
C TYR A 29 13.89 8.24 -1.43
N GLY A 30 13.03 9.13 -0.97
CA GLY A 30 11.87 9.59 -1.75
C GLY A 30 12.22 10.15 -3.13
N SER A 31 13.31 10.90 -3.27
CA SER A 31 13.81 11.39 -4.56
C SER A 31 14.29 10.25 -5.47
N ASN A 32 15.04 9.30 -4.91
CA ASN A 32 15.55 8.14 -5.66
C ASN A 32 14.40 7.22 -6.12
N LEU A 33 13.39 7.02 -5.25
CA LEU A 33 12.21 6.22 -5.59
C LEU A 33 11.41 6.85 -6.74
N ARG A 34 11.26 8.18 -6.73
CA ARG A 34 10.66 8.92 -7.85
C ARG A 34 11.46 8.75 -9.14
N HIS A 35 12.78 8.79 -9.06
CA HIS A 35 13.65 8.60 -10.20
C HIS A 35 13.54 7.18 -10.81
N VAL A 36 13.54 6.14 -9.95
CA VAL A 36 13.37 4.74 -10.36
C VAL A 36 12.03 4.53 -11.09
N ILE A 37 10.95 5.09 -10.56
CA ILE A 37 9.65 5.03 -11.23
C ILE A 37 9.70 5.83 -12.56
N GLY A 38 10.33 7.00 -12.56
CA GLY A 38 10.39 7.89 -13.71
C GLY A 38 11.19 7.37 -14.90
N GLN A 39 12.32 6.70 -14.68
CA GLN A 39 13.22 6.24 -15.75
C GLN A 39 12.75 4.98 -16.50
N ASN A 40 11.96 4.11 -15.87
CA ASN A 40 11.61 2.79 -16.40
C ASN A 40 10.26 2.74 -17.12
N MET A 41 9.77 3.87 -17.62
CA MET A 41 8.40 4.04 -18.13
C MET A 41 8.11 3.43 -19.50
N ALA A 42 9.13 3.14 -20.31
CA ALA A 42 8.90 2.73 -21.71
C ALA A 42 8.51 1.24 -21.83
N ARG A 43 8.90 0.39 -20.89
CA ARG A 43 8.72 -1.07 -20.98
C ARG A 43 7.91 -1.59 -19.82
N ARG A 44 6.76 -2.26 -20.10
CA ARG A 44 5.87 -2.84 -19.09
C ARG A 44 6.56 -3.72 -18.05
N PRO A 45 7.48 -4.65 -18.42
CA PRO A 45 8.19 -5.46 -17.44
C PRO A 45 9.07 -4.65 -16.48
N LEU A 46 9.73 -3.63 -16.98
CA LEU A 46 10.57 -2.75 -16.13
C LEU A 46 9.72 -1.91 -15.18
N ALA A 47 8.57 -1.41 -15.64
CA ALA A 47 7.62 -0.71 -14.79
C ALA A 47 7.06 -1.62 -13.69
N PHE A 48 6.76 -2.88 -14.00
CA PHE A 48 6.34 -3.89 -13.03
C PHE A 48 7.42 -4.15 -11.96
N ILE A 49 8.67 -4.39 -12.38
CA ILE A 49 9.80 -4.59 -11.46
C ILE A 49 10.05 -3.34 -10.60
N ALA A 50 9.98 -2.15 -11.20
CA ALA A 50 10.08 -0.90 -10.44
C ALA A 50 8.99 -0.79 -9.37
N GLY A 51 7.77 -1.20 -9.68
CA GLY A 51 6.66 -1.29 -8.72
C GLY A 51 6.95 -2.22 -7.56
N ILE A 52 7.51 -3.42 -7.84
CA ILE A 52 7.93 -4.38 -6.79
C ILE A 52 8.97 -3.73 -5.88
N LEU A 53 10.05 -3.21 -6.46
CA LEU A 53 11.18 -2.68 -5.69
C LEU A 53 10.77 -1.47 -4.83
N VAL A 54 10.06 -0.51 -5.43
CA VAL A 54 9.63 0.69 -4.71
C VAL A 54 8.68 0.31 -3.58
N THR A 55 7.71 -0.55 -3.84
CA THR A 55 6.74 -0.93 -2.81
C THR A 55 7.36 -1.80 -1.72
N ALA A 56 8.27 -2.71 -2.06
CA ALA A 56 9.02 -3.46 -1.04
C ALA A 56 9.82 -2.52 -0.13
N MET A 57 10.47 -1.50 -0.68
CA MET A 57 11.20 -0.52 0.14
C MET A 57 10.27 0.34 0.99
N VAL A 58 9.18 0.88 0.41
CA VAL A 58 8.24 1.79 1.10
C VAL A 58 7.29 1.02 2.03
N GLN A 59 7.15 -0.29 1.85
CA GLN A 59 6.20 -1.18 2.57
C GLN A 59 4.74 -0.72 2.47
N SER A 60 4.39 -0.03 1.39
CA SER A 60 3.05 0.54 1.22
C SER A 60 2.67 0.66 -0.25
N SER A 61 1.77 -0.19 -0.72
CA SER A 61 1.20 -0.09 -2.07
C SER A 61 0.40 1.22 -2.26
N ASN A 62 -0.23 1.72 -1.19
CA ASN A 62 -0.94 3.01 -1.25
C ASN A 62 0.02 4.20 -1.45
N ALA A 63 1.18 4.21 -0.79
CA ALA A 63 2.19 5.25 -1.00
C ALA A 63 2.75 5.20 -2.43
N THR A 64 3.00 3.99 -2.97
CA THR A 64 3.38 3.81 -4.37
C THR A 64 2.28 4.29 -5.31
N ALA A 65 1.00 3.98 -5.01
CA ALA A 65 -0.14 4.47 -5.78
C ALA A 65 -0.18 6.00 -5.84
N MET A 66 0.00 6.69 -4.71
CA MET A 66 0.02 8.15 -4.65
C MET A 66 1.14 8.75 -5.50
N LEU A 67 2.34 8.13 -5.53
CA LEU A 67 3.44 8.56 -6.39
C LEU A 67 3.11 8.37 -7.87
N VAL A 68 2.64 7.17 -8.23
CA VAL A 68 2.33 6.82 -9.64
C VAL A 68 1.18 7.66 -10.18
N THR A 69 0.10 7.82 -9.40
CA THR A 69 -1.06 8.65 -9.78
C THR A 69 -0.69 10.11 -9.96
N SER A 70 0.22 10.64 -9.10
CA SER A 70 0.77 11.98 -9.24
C SER A 70 1.57 12.14 -10.54
N PHE A 71 2.40 11.15 -10.90
CA PHE A 71 3.18 11.20 -12.15
C PHE A 71 2.29 11.16 -13.39
N VAL A 72 1.28 10.31 -13.40
CA VAL A 72 0.31 10.26 -14.51
C VAL A 72 -0.48 11.56 -14.57
N GLY A 73 -0.92 12.08 -13.43
CA GLY A 73 -1.63 13.35 -13.36
C GLY A 73 -0.84 14.56 -13.84
N GLN A 74 0.49 14.52 -13.75
CA GLN A 74 1.41 15.55 -14.27
C GLN A 74 1.85 15.29 -15.72
N GLY A 75 1.39 14.22 -16.36
CA GLY A 75 1.81 13.85 -17.72
C GLY A 75 3.24 13.27 -17.78
N LEU A 76 3.86 12.98 -16.64
CA LEU A 76 5.22 12.42 -16.57
C LEU A 76 5.24 10.91 -16.83
N MET A 77 4.08 10.24 -16.74
CA MET A 77 3.93 8.81 -16.91
C MET A 77 2.63 8.48 -17.67
N ALA A 78 2.71 7.60 -18.66
CA ALA A 78 1.52 7.12 -19.35
C ALA A 78 0.75 6.12 -18.48
N LEU A 79 -0.58 6.00 -18.70
CA LEU A 79 -1.46 5.13 -17.92
C LEU A 79 -1.05 3.65 -17.98
N THR A 80 -0.64 3.14 -19.15
CA THR A 80 -0.29 1.73 -19.33
C THR A 80 0.89 1.28 -18.45
N PRO A 81 2.09 1.94 -18.47
CA PRO A 81 3.15 1.59 -17.53
C PRO A 81 2.79 1.87 -16.08
N ALA A 82 1.95 2.86 -15.80
CA ALA A 82 1.45 3.12 -14.45
C ALA A 82 0.69 1.92 -13.87
N LEU A 83 -0.20 1.32 -14.67
CA LEU A 83 -0.93 0.11 -14.27
C LEU A 83 0.01 -1.10 -14.08
N ALA A 84 1.05 -1.24 -14.92
CA ALA A 84 2.07 -2.27 -14.71
C ALA A 84 2.84 -2.05 -13.39
N THR A 85 3.17 -0.80 -13.04
CA THR A 85 3.79 -0.46 -11.75
C THR A 85 2.87 -0.80 -10.58
N MET A 86 1.56 -0.58 -10.71
CA MET A 86 0.59 -0.92 -9.65
C MET A 86 0.46 -2.43 -9.44
N LEU A 87 0.47 -3.23 -10.51
CA LEU A 87 0.54 -4.69 -10.39
C LEU A 87 1.84 -5.13 -9.68
N GLY A 88 2.97 -4.52 -10.01
CA GLY A 88 4.24 -4.75 -9.29
C GLY A 88 4.16 -4.34 -7.83
N ALA A 89 3.47 -3.27 -7.50
CA ALA A 89 3.28 -2.80 -6.13
C ALA A 89 2.56 -3.82 -5.24
N ASP A 90 1.58 -4.54 -5.78
CA ASP A 90 0.87 -5.59 -5.04
C ASP A 90 1.80 -6.77 -4.72
N VAL A 91 2.65 -7.18 -5.67
CA VAL A 91 3.67 -8.22 -5.43
C VAL A 91 4.72 -7.74 -4.43
N GLY A 92 5.15 -6.47 -4.51
CA GLY A 92 6.09 -5.87 -3.56
C GLY A 92 5.58 -5.88 -2.12
N THR A 93 4.29 -5.61 -1.91
CA THR A 93 3.65 -5.71 -0.59
C THR A 93 3.65 -7.16 -0.09
N ALA A 94 3.31 -8.13 -0.97
CA ALA A 94 3.27 -9.53 -0.60
C ALA A 94 4.67 -10.09 -0.28
N LEU A 95 5.69 -9.65 -1.00
CA LEU A 95 7.08 -9.99 -0.70
C LEU A 95 7.50 -9.48 0.68
N MET A 96 7.13 -8.24 1.03
CA MET A 96 7.44 -7.68 2.35
C MET A 96 6.68 -8.36 3.48
N ALA A 97 5.43 -8.78 3.26
CA ALA A 97 4.73 -9.62 4.23
C ALA A 97 5.53 -10.90 4.52
N ARG A 98 6.07 -11.56 3.50
CA ARG A 98 6.92 -12.76 3.68
C ARG A 98 8.20 -12.46 4.45
N VAL A 99 8.88 -11.35 4.14
CA VAL A 99 10.12 -10.96 4.82
C VAL A 99 9.88 -10.68 6.30
N LEU A 100 8.77 -10.02 6.65
CA LEU A 100 8.46 -9.66 8.04
C LEU A 100 7.92 -10.81 8.89
N THR A 101 7.58 -11.95 8.29
CA THR A 101 7.11 -13.15 9.01
C THR A 101 8.22 -14.16 9.31
N PHE A 102 9.47 -13.90 8.93
CA PHE A 102 10.59 -14.68 9.45
C PHE A 102 10.72 -14.46 10.96
N ASP A 103 11.09 -15.53 11.69
CA ASP A 103 11.36 -15.42 13.12
C ASP A 103 12.62 -14.57 13.37
N LEU A 104 12.42 -13.29 13.49
CA LEU A 104 13.41 -12.28 13.80
C LEU A 104 13.17 -11.69 15.20
N SER A 105 12.54 -12.44 16.10
CA SER A 105 12.15 -11.99 17.43
C SER A 105 13.30 -11.39 18.22
N TRP A 106 14.47 -12.02 18.16
CA TRP A 106 15.71 -11.54 18.81
C TRP A 106 16.21 -10.19 18.26
N LEU A 107 15.85 -9.86 17.01
CA LEU A 107 16.30 -8.65 16.34
C LEU A 107 15.49 -7.41 16.78
N SER A 108 14.26 -7.60 17.28
CA SER A 108 13.38 -6.49 17.68
C SER A 108 14.02 -5.56 18.71
N PRO A 109 14.51 -6.03 19.88
CA PRO A 109 15.11 -5.14 20.88
C PRO A 109 16.38 -4.45 20.36
N LEU A 110 17.17 -5.15 19.53
CA LEU A 110 18.37 -4.57 18.93
C LEU A 110 18.04 -3.44 17.97
N LEU A 111 17.05 -3.64 17.08
CA LEU A 111 16.60 -2.60 16.14
C LEU A 111 16.01 -1.38 16.84
N ILE A 112 15.24 -1.58 17.91
CA ILE A 112 14.69 -0.48 18.70
C ILE A 112 15.82 0.27 19.38
N PHE A 113 16.72 -0.42 20.08
CA PHE A 113 17.83 0.20 20.82
C PHE A 113 18.76 1.02 19.91
N LEU A 114 19.30 0.38 18.88
CA LEU A 114 20.19 1.07 17.93
C LEU A 114 19.44 2.17 17.16
N GLY A 115 18.20 1.87 16.76
CA GLY A 115 17.35 2.83 16.07
C GLY A 115 17.12 4.11 16.88
N VAL A 116 16.85 3.99 18.18
CA VAL A 116 16.65 5.13 19.09
C VAL A 116 17.96 5.94 19.22
N ILE A 117 19.12 5.28 19.40
CA ILE A 117 20.41 5.96 19.47
C ILE A 117 20.66 6.78 18.20
N PHE A 118 20.54 6.17 17.02
CA PHE A 118 20.76 6.87 15.76
C PHE A 118 19.74 7.99 15.53
N PHE A 119 18.47 7.76 15.86
CA PHE A 119 17.43 8.77 15.70
C PHE A 119 17.65 9.98 16.61
N LEU A 120 17.96 9.77 17.89
CA LEU A 120 18.17 10.86 18.84
C LEU A 120 19.49 11.62 18.59
N SER A 121 20.56 10.89 18.23
CA SER A 121 21.88 11.49 18.00
C SER A 121 21.94 12.30 16.71
N ARG A 122 21.13 11.97 15.68
CA ARG A 122 21.26 12.54 14.33
C ARG A 122 19.91 12.78 13.64
N LYS A 123 18.92 13.37 14.33
CA LYS A 123 17.52 13.53 13.94
C LYS A 123 17.29 13.99 12.49
N GLN A 124 18.07 14.97 12.02
CA GLN A 124 17.91 15.61 10.71
C GLN A 124 18.74 14.96 9.59
N THR A 125 19.54 13.94 9.90
CA THR A 125 20.41 13.29 8.92
C THR A 125 19.76 12.02 8.35
N ARG A 126 20.31 11.53 7.21
CA ARG A 126 19.90 10.23 6.65
C ARG A 126 20.05 9.10 7.66
N ALA A 127 21.13 9.10 8.45
CA ALA A 127 21.38 8.09 9.48
C ALA A 127 20.30 8.12 10.59
N GLY A 128 19.88 9.30 11.05
CA GLY A 128 18.77 9.43 12.00
C GLY A 128 17.42 8.93 11.43
N GLN A 129 17.14 9.21 10.15
CA GLN A 129 15.93 8.69 9.52
C GLN A 129 15.99 7.16 9.31
N LEU A 130 17.16 6.57 9.02
CA LEU A 130 17.36 5.12 9.02
C LEU A 130 17.22 4.52 10.42
N GLY A 131 17.69 5.22 11.46
CA GLY A 131 17.39 4.86 12.85
C GLY A 131 15.90 4.78 13.12
N ARG A 132 15.12 5.74 12.60
CA ARG A 132 13.65 5.71 12.66
C ARG A 132 13.06 4.48 11.95
N VAL A 133 13.60 4.09 10.79
CA VAL A 133 13.20 2.84 10.11
C VAL A 133 13.49 1.63 10.99
N GLY A 134 14.67 1.57 11.62
CA GLY A 134 15.02 0.51 12.57
C GLY A 134 14.04 0.41 13.73
N ILE A 135 13.69 1.55 14.36
CA ILE A 135 12.64 1.59 15.41
C ILE A 135 11.33 0.98 14.87
N GLY A 136 10.87 1.42 13.70
CA GLY A 136 9.62 0.95 13.12
C GLY A 136 9.61 -0.55 12.84
N LEU A 137 10.70 -1.10 12.29
CA LEU A 137 10.84 -2.55 12.05
C LEU A 137 10.83 -3.33 13.37
N GLY A 138 11.58 -2.87 14.37
CA GLY A 138 11.58 -3.47 15.71
C GLY A 138 10.18 -3.45 16.35
N LEU A 139 9.44 -2.35 16.22
CA LEU A 139 8.07 -2.25 16.71
C LEU A 139 7.10 -3.18 15.99
N ILE A 140 7.27 -3.41 14.68
CA ILE A 140 6.46 -4.38 13.92
C ILE A 140 6.70 -5.79 14.49
N ILE A 141 7.96 -6.21 14.64
CA ILE A 141 8.31 -7.54 15.16
C ILE A 141 7.77 -7.70 16.59
N LEU A 142 7.95 -6.70 17.46
CA LEU A 142 7.42 -6.70 18.81
C LEU A 142 5.89 -6.80 18.82
N ALA A 143 5.22 -6.05 17.96
CA ALA A 143 3.76 -6.06 17.87
C ALA A 143 3.22 -7.44 17.49
N LEU A 144 3.88 -8.15 16.53
CA LEU A 144 3.49 -9.50 16.16
C LEU A 144 3.60 -10.47 17.34
N GLN A 145 4.64 -10.38 18.16
CA GLN A 145 4.80 -11.17 19.39
C GLN A 145 3.69 -10.88 20.41
N LEU A 146 3.45 -9.58 20.66
CA LEU A 146 2.39 -9.16 21.60
C LEU A 146 0.98 -9.58 21.14
N ILE A 147 0.73 -9.64 19.82
CA ILE A 147 -0.52 -10.15 19.26
C ILE A 147 -0.69 -11.64 19.61
N VAL A 148 0.35 -12.45 19.42
CA VAL A 148 0.33 -13.88 19.76
C VAL A 148 0.07 -14.07 21.26
N GLU A 149 0.78 -13.35 22.12
CA GLU A 149 0.62 -13.42 23.58
C GLU A 149 -0.79 -12.99 24.03
N ALA A 150 -1.30 -11.88 23.47
CA ALA A 150 -2.63 -11.37 23.77
C ALA A 150 -3.75 -12.28 23.22
N ALA A 151 -3.49 -12.99 22.13
CA ALA A 151 -4.44 -13.90 21.51
C ALA A 151 -4.56 -15.25 22.26
N ALA A 152 -3.50 -15.72 22.92
CA ALA A 152 -3.45 -17.01 23.59
C ALA A 152 -4.62 -17.28 24.57
N PRO A 153 -5.06 -16.37 25.43
CA PRO A 153 -6.23 -16.59 26.28
C PRO A 153 -7.55 -16.69 25.51
N ILE A 154 -7.62 -16.08 24.32
CA ILE A 154 -8.83 -16.03 23.47
C ILE A 154 -9.04 -17.41 22.81
N THR A 155 -7.96 -18.05 22.37
CA THR A 155 -8.01 -19.37 21.69
C THR A 155 -8.53 -20.48 22.58
N HIS A 156 -8.39 -20.35 23.90
CA HIS A 156 -8.85 -21.33 24.88
C HIS A 156 -10.32 -21.12 25.33
N ALA A 157 -10.92 -19.98 25.01
CA ALA A 157 -12.30 -19.66 25.40
C ALA A 157 -13.30 -20.33 24.45
N GLN A 158 -14.02 -21.36 24.91
CA GLN A 158 -15.01 -22.10 24.09
C GLN A 158 -16.07 -21.21 23.44
N GLY A 159 -16.55 -20.17 24.13
CA GLY A 159 -17.54 -19.24 23.58
C GLY A 159 -16.98 -18.43 22.36
N VAL A 160 -15.69 -18.13 22.36
CA VAL A 160 -15.03 -17.43 21.25
C VAL A 160 -14.88 -18.36 20.05
N LYS A 161 -14.51 -19.63 20.27
CA LYS A 161 -14.43 -20.62 19.18
C LYS A 161 -15.78 -20.83 18.50
N VAL A 162 -16.87 -20.92 19.28
CA VAL A 162 -18.24 -21.03 18.73
C VAL A 162 -18.64 -19.77 17.97
N LEU A 163 -18.33 -18.58 18.51
CA LEU A 163 -18.64 -17.32 17.84
C LEU A 163 -17.91 -17.19 16.49
N PHE A 164 -16.61 -17.47 16.46
CA PHE A 164 -15.85 -17.43 15.21
C PHE A 164 -16.27 -18.53 14.21
N ALA A 165 -16.58 -19.72 14.69
CA ALA A 165 -17.09 -20.80 13.86
C ALA A 165 -18.49 -20.51 13.26
N SER A 166 -19.30 -19.67 13.94
CA SER A 166 -20.65 -19.32 13.47
C SER A 166 -20.71 -18.08 12.60
N LEU A 167 -19.70 -17.18 12.70
CA LEU A 167 -19.68 -15.93 11.93
C LEU A 167 -18.97 -16.06 10.57
N THR A 168 -18.25 -17.14 10.33
CA THR A 168 -17.28 -17.22 9.24
C THR A 168 -17.45 -18.50 8.45
N GLY A 169 -17.99 -18.38 7.31
CA GLY A 169 -18.17 -19.40 6.28
C GLY A 169 -18.45 -18.75 4.95
N ASP A 170 -18.62 -17.41 4.93
CA ASP A 170 -18.87 -16.65 3.74
C ASP A 170 -17.62 -15.83 3.37
N ILE A 171 -16.97 -16.23 2.29
CA ILE A 171 -15.76 -15.58 1.81
C ILE A 171 -15.97 -14.10 1.47
N LEU A 172 -17.18 -13.70 1.05
CA LEU A 172 -17.47 -12.32 0.73
C LEU A 172 -17.54 -11.45 1.97
N LEU A 173 -18.11 -12.00 3.06
CA LEU A 173 -18.14 -11.32 4.35
C LEU A 173 -16.73 -11.17 4.92
N ASP A 174 -15.93 -12.23 4.90
CA ASP A 174 -14.54 -12.21 5.35
C ASP A 174 -13.70 -11.21 4.52
N ALA A 175 -13.89 -11.20 3.19
CA ALA A 175 -13.24 -10.24 2.31
C ALA A 175 -13.70 -8.80 2.61
N LEU A 176 -14.97 -8.57 2.91
CA LEU A 176 -15.46 -7.25 3.32
C LEU A 176 -14.79 -6.80 4.63
N MET A 177 -14.70 -7.68 5.63
CA MET A 177 -14.04 -7.38 6.90
C MET A 177 -12.56 -7.06 6.71
N GLY A 178 -11.84 -7.85 5.91
CA GLY A 178 -10.44 -7.61 5.57
C GLY A 178 -10.24 -6.29 4.82
N ALA A 179 -11.16 -5.94 3.92
CA ALA A 179 -11.13 -4.66 3.21
C ALA A 179 -11.34 -3.48 4.16
N VAL A 180 -12.32 -3.55 5.03
CA VAL A 180 -12.58 -2.50 6.05
C VAL A 180 -11.36 -2.34 6.95
N PHE A 181 -10.78 -3.43 7.44
CA PHE A 181 -9.60 -3.35 8.30
C PHE A 181 -8.39 -2.73 7.57
N ALA A 182 -8.13 -3.11 6.33
CA ALA A 182 -7.04 -2.52 5.53
C ALA A 182 -7.27 -1.02 5.26
N MET A 183 -8.52 -0.59 5.08
CA MET A 183 -8.87 0.83 4.92
C MET A 183 -8.67 1.61 6.23
N VAL A 184 -9.17 1.10 7.35
CA VAL A 184 -9.07 1.77 8.66
C VAL A 184 -7.61 1.87 9.14
N SER A 185 -6.82 0.82 8.92
CA SER A 185 -5.38 0.82 9.25
C SER A 185 -4.51 1.58 8.25
N TYR A 186 -5.06 2.01 7.12
CA TYR A 186 -4.30 2.59 6.00
C TYR A 186 -3.15 1.71 5.52
N SER A 187 -3.22 0.38 5.76
CA SER A 187 -2.14 -0.56 5.49
C SER A 187 -2.67 -1.97 5.24
N SER A 188 -2.63 -2.42 3.98
CA SER A 188 -2.91 -3.83 3.66
C SER A 188 -1.83 -4.77 4.20
N LEU A 189 -0.58 -4.28 4.32
CA LEU A 189 0.50 -5.06 4.92
C LEU A 189 0.20 -5.37 6.39
N ALA A 190 -0.20 -4.37 7.19
CA ALA A 190 -0.58 -4.59 8.59
C ALA A 190 -1.79 -5.53 8.70
N ALA A 191 -2.78 -5.40 7.81
CA ALA A 191 -3.94 -6.28 7.78
C ALA A 191 -3.54 -7.74 7.51
N VAL A 192 -2.67 -7.98 6.54
CA VAL A 192 -2.19 -9.34 6.21
C VAL A 192 -1.36 -9.92 7.34
N LEU A 193 -0.43 -9.14 7.92
CA LEU A 193 0.40 -9.61 9.03
C LEU A 193 -0.45 -9.96 10.26
N LEU A 194 -1.42 -9.12 10.61
CA LEU A 194 -2.35 -9.42 11.71
C LEU A 194 -3.15 -10.69 11.42
N THR A 195 -3.72 -10.82 10.22
CA THR A 195 -4.50 -12.00 9.82
C THR A 195 -3.65 -13.27 9.91
N ALA A 196 -2.43 -13.26 9.38
CA ALA A 196 -1.51 -14.40 9.43
C ALA A 196 -1.13 -14.76 10.88
N THR A 197 -0.89 -13.77 11.73
CA THR A 197 -0.55 -13.97 13.15
C THR A 197 -1.73 -14.57 13.91
N LEU A 198 -2.97 -14.09 13.67
CA LEU A 198 -4.17 -14.62 14.29
C LEU A 198 -4.48 -16.06 13.82
N ALA A 199 -4.24 -16.37 12.55
CA ALA A 199 -4.35 -17.73 12.04
C ALA A 199 -3.31 -18.66 12.68
N GLY A 200 -2.05 -18.21 12.77
CA GLY A 200 -0.98 -18.94 13.45
C GLY A 200 -1.24 -19.18 14.93
N ALA A 201 -1.90 -18.24 15.61
CA ALA A 201 -2.34 -18.36 17.00
C ALA A 201 -3.62 -19.21 17.17
N GLY A 202 -4.24 -19.70 16.08
CA GLY A 202 -5.48 -20.48 16.12
C GLY A 202 -6.72 -19.70 16.51
N VAL A 203 -6.70 -18.37 16.43
CA VAL A 203 -7.86 -17.50 16.71
C VAL A 203 -8.87 -17.57 15.58
N ILE A 204 -8.40 -17.58 14.35
CA ILE A 204 -9.22 -17.66 13.13
C ILE A 204 -8.83 -18.88 12.32
N SER A 205 -9.80 -19.46 11.61
CA SER A 205 -9.56 -20.60 10.71
C SER A 205 -8.85 -20.16 9.43
N LEU A 206 -8.21 -21.11 8.74
CA LEU A 206 -7.51 -20.83 7.48
C LEU A 206 -8.41 -20.25 6.37
N PRO A 207 -9.64 -20.78 6.13
CA PRO A 207 -10.55 -20.19 5.14
C PRO A 207 -10.88 -18.72 5.42
N VAL A 208 -11.17 -18.39 6.68
CA VAL A 208 -11.39 -17.01 7.13
C VAL A 208 -10.18 -16.13 6.85
N ALA A 209 -9.00 -16.61 7.22
CA ALA A 209 -7.76 -15.85 7.00
C ALA A 209 -7.52 -15.58 5.51
N ILE A 210 -7.82 -16.53 4.63
CA ILE A 210 -7.75 -16.36 3.17
C ILE A 210 -8.73 -15.27 2.71
N GLY A 211 -9.98 -15.30 3.15
CA GLY A 211 -10.98 -14.28 2.87
C GLY A 211 -10.53 -12.88 3.30
N LEU A 212 -10.04 -12.75 4.53
CA LEU A 212 -9.50 -11.50 5.07
C LEU A 212 -8.32 -10.96 4.25
N VAL A 213 -7.41 -11.82 3.79
CA VAL A 213 -6.26 -11.44 2.95
C VAL A 213 -6.71 -10.93 1.57
N ILE A 214 -7.65 -11.62 0.94
CA ILE A 214 -8.25 -11.18 -0.34
C ILE A 214 -8.91 -9.81 -0.14
N GLY A 215 -9.66 -9.66 0.95
CA GLY A 215 -10.29 -8.41 1.34
C GLY A 215 -9.29 -7.28 1.57
N ALA A 216 -8.20 -7.55 2.27
CA ALA A 216 -7.15 -6.55 2.50
C ALA A 216 -6.53 -6.03 1.19
N ASN A 217 -6.39 -6.89 0.18
CA ASN A 217 -5.97 -6.47 -1.16
C ASN A 217 -7.01 -5.52 -1.80
N ILE A 218 -8.30 -5.84 -1.73
CA ILE A 218 -9.37 -5.01 -2.28
C ILE A 218 -9.42 -3.68 -1.53
N GLY A 219 -9.38 -3.70 -0.20
CA GLY A 219 -9.39 -2.52 0.65
C GLY A 219 -8.27 -1.53 0.33
N SER A 220 -7.07 -2.03 0.02
CA SER A 220 -5.97 -1.19 -0.44
C SER A 220 -6.26 -0.51 -1.79
N GLY A 221 -6.98 -1.19 -2.70
CA GLY A 221 -7.41 -0.62 -3.98
C GLY A 221 -8.47 0.46 -3.79
N VAL A 222 -9.47 0.21 -2.94
CA VAL A 222 -10.50 1.19 -2.57
C VAL A 222 -9.87 2.41 -1.91
N LEU A 223 -8.96 2.20 -0.96
CA LEU A 223 -8.24 3.28 -0.29
C LEU A 223 -7.44 4.13 -1.28
N ALA A 224 -6.72 3.52 -2.21
CA ALA A 224 -5.99 4.23 -3.26
C ALA A 224 -6.94 5.06 -4.15
N PHE A 225 -8.08 4.49 -4.54
CA PHE A 225 -9.09 5.19 -5.34
C PHE A 225 -9.71 6.38 -4.59
N LEU A 226 -10.07 6.20 -3.32
CA LEU A 226 -10.59 7.28 -2.48
C LEU A 226 -9.55 8.37 -2.25
N SER A 227 -8.28 8.00 -2.01
CA SER A 227 -7.17 8.93 -1.79
C SER A 227 -6.86 9.79 -3.02
N THR A 228 -7.28 9.34 -4.21
CA THR A 228 -7.09 10.08 -5.47
C THR A 228 -8.32 10.88 -5.91
N SER A 229 -9.38 10.91 -5.09
CA SER A 229 -10.66 11.57 -5.44
C SER A 229 -10.52 13.05 -5.83
N MET A 230 -9.54 13.75 -5.24
CA MET A 230 -9.24 15.16 -5.50
C MET A 230 -8.22 15.36 -6.64
N GLN A 231 -7.70 14.31 -7.24
CA GLN A 231 -6.78 14.39 -8.37
C GLN A 231 -7.53 14.55 -9.70
N ASN A 232 -6.78 14.89 -10.76
CA ASN A 232 -7.32 14.90 -12.12
C ASN A 232 -7.73 13.50 -12.61
N ALA A 233 -8.49 13.43 -13.71
CA ALA A 233 -9.00 12.18 -14.25
C ALA A 233 -7.88 11.17 -14.53
N ALA A 234 -6.75 11.61 -15.08
CA ALA A 234 -5.60 10.74 -15.42
C ALA A 234 -5.04 10.01 -14.19
N GLY A 235 -4.81 10.71 -13.06
CA GLY A 235 -4.38 10.09 -11.81
C GLY A 235 -5.44 9.11 -11.25
N ARG A 236 -6.71 9.47 -11.30
CA ARG A 236 -7.82 8.62 -10.86
C ARG A 236 -7.98 7.36 -11.70
N GLN A 237 -7.69 7.41 -13.00
CA GLN A 237 -7.71 6.23 -13.90
C GLN A 237 -6.72 5.15 -13.43
N VAL A 238 -5.56 5.52 -12.92
CA VAL A 238 -4.57 4.56 -12.37
C VAL A 238 -5.14 3.83 -11.15
N ALA A 239 -5.70 4.58 -10.21
CA ALA A 239 -6.27 4.00 -8.98
C ALA A 239 -7.48 3.12 -9.30
N LEU A 240 -8.35 3.54 -10.24
CA LEU A 240 -9.46 2.73 -10.73
C LEU A 240 -8.97 1.43 -11.35
N GLY A 241 -7.98 1.47 -12.23
CA GLY A 241 -7.43 0.27 -12.88
C GLY A 241 -6.79 -0.69 -11.88
N SER A 242 -6.09 -0.17 -10.87
CA SER A 242 -5.57 -0.99 -9.77
C SER A 242 -6.69 -1.67 -8.98
N LEU A 243 -7.78 -0.96 -8.66
CA LEU A 243 -8.96 -1.53 -8.00
C LEU A 243 -9.63 -2.59 -8.86
N LEU A 244 -9.85 -2.33 -10.15
CA LEU A 244 -10.46 -3.28 -11.08
C LEU A 244 -9.63 -4.57 -11.18
N TYR A 245 -8.31 -4.49 -11.21
CA TYR A 245 -7.45 -5.68 -11.19
C TYR A 245 -7.60 -6.51 -9.91
N LYS A 246 -7.83 -5.87 -8.76
CA LYS A 246 -8.08 -6.57 -7.49
C LYS A 246 -9.45 -7.25 -7.48
N LEU A 247 -10.47 -6.60 -8.04
CA LEU A 247 -11.80 -7.18 -8.19
C LEU A 247 -11.80 -8.35 -9.20
N ILE A 248 -11.10 -8.22 -10.33
CA ILE A 248 -10.89 -9.33 -11.27
C ILE A 248 -10.18 -10.49 -10.55
N GLY A 249 -9.17 -10.19 -9.73
CA GLY A 249 -8.48 -11.20 -8.93
C GLY A 249 -9.40 -11.95 -7.97
N LEU A 250 -10.34 -11.25 -7.30
CA LEU A 250 -11.38 -11.88 -6.48
C LEU A 250 -12.23 -12.85 -7.32
N LEU A 251 -12.72 -12.39 -8.48
CA LEU A 251 -13.55 -13.23 -9.35
C LEU A 251 -12.79 -14.47 -9.86
N LEU A 252 -11.49 -14.34 -10.12
CA LEU A 252 -10.67 -15.44 -10.61
C LEU A 252 -10.35 -16.47 -9.51
N ILE A 253 -10.22 -16.04 -8.25
CA ILE A 253 -9.85 -16.94 -7.17
C ILE A 253 -11.05 -17.71 -6.61
N ILE A 254 -12.26 -17.15 -6.61
CA ILE A 254 -13.46 -17.79 -6.03
C ILE A 254 -13.63 -19.24 -6.51
N PRO A 255 -13.61 -19.57 -7.82
CA PRO A 255 -13.83 -20.96 -8.27
C PRO A 255 -12.68 -21.91 -7.94
N VAL A 256 -11.52 -21.39 -7.53
CA VAL A 256 -10.32 -22.18 -7.25
C VAL A 256 -10.07 -22.29 -5.73
N LEU A 257 -10.87 -21.60 -4.91
CA LEU A 257 -10.63 -21.53 -3.46
C LEU A 257 -10.74 -22.89 -2.76
N ASP A 258 -11.79 -23.65 -3.02
CA ASP A 258 -11.98 -24.95 -2.36
C ASP A 258 -10.86 -25.94 -2.69
N PRO A 259 -10.50 -26.20 -3.98
CA PRO A 259 -9.36 -27.05 -4.29
C PRO A 259 -8.05 -26.50 -3.78
N LEU A 260 -7.86 -25.18 -3.75
CA LEU A 260 -6.67 -24.55 -3.22
C LEU A 260 -6.58 -24.71 -1.70
N ALA A 261 -7.67 -24.53 -0.97
CA ALA A 261 -7.72 -24.72 0.48
C ALA A 261 -7.39 -26.17 0.86
N HIS A 262 -7.97 -27.16 0.18
CA HIS A 262 -7.63 -28.58 0.41
C HIS A 262 -6.16 -28.89 0.11
N TRP A 263 -5.61 -28.32 -0.95
CA TRP A 263 -4.20 -28.47 -1.25
C TRP A 263 -3.31 -27.81 -0.18
N MET A 264 -3.68 -26.62 0.29
CA MET A 264 -2.93 -25.90 1.33
C MET A 264 -2.99 -26.63 2.68
N ASP A 265 -4.11 -27.24 3.04
CA ASP A 265 -4.24 -28.08 4.25
C ASP A 265 -3.38 -29.35 4.20
N SER A 266 -3.04 -29.82 2.99
CA SER A 266 -2.12 -30.98 2.81
C SER A 266 -0.64 -30.62 2.98
N LEU A 267 -0.32 -29.32 3.05
CA LEU A 267 1.05 -28.84 3.24
C LEU A 267 1.40 -28.88 4.74
N ASP A 268 2.56 -29.42 5.07
CA ASP A 268 3.09 -29.46 6.45
C ASP A 268 3.73 -28.12 6.86
N PHE A 269 2.91 -27.04 6.75
CA PHE A 269 3.32 -25.69 7.13
C PHE A 269 2.41 -25.15 8.25
N SER A 270 2.95 -24.22 9.02
CA SER A 270 2.12 -23.51 10.02
C SER A 270 1.03 -22.68 9.33
N PRO A 271 -0.17 -22.50 9.96
CA PRO A 271 -1.23 -21.68 9.38
C PRO A 271 -0.78 -20.26 9.01
N GLN A 272 0.14 -19.69 9.77
CA GLN A 272 0.75 -18.39 9.48
C GLN A 272 1.51 -18.39 8.15
N GLU A 273 2.34 -19.43 7.93
CA GLU A 273 3.13 -19.56 6.70
C GLU A 273 2.24 -19.82 5.50
N VAL A 274 1.17 -20.61 5.67
CA VAL A 274 0.18 -20.86 4.62
C VAL A 274 -0.52 -19.57 4.20
N VAL A 275 -0.97 -18.75 5.12
CA VAL A 275 -1.62 -17.45 4.84
C VAL A 275 -0.68 -16.51 4.10
N ILE A 276 0.57 -16.39 4.53
CA ILE A 276 1.57 -15.54 3.88
C ILE A 276 1.97 -16.10 2.52
N GLY A 277 2.15 -17.41 2.41
CA GLY A 277 2.41 -18.11 1.16
C GLY A 277 1.28 -17.89 0.15
N PHE A 278 0.03 -18.02 0.59
CA PHE A 278 -1.15 -17.70 -0.20
C PHE A 278 -1.12 -16.25 -0.69
N HIS A 279 -0.88 -15.29 0.21
CA HIS A 279 -0.82 -13.88 -0.16
C HIS A 279 0.22 -13.60 -1.24
N LEU A 280 1.41 -14.18 -1.12
CA LEU A 280 2.50 -14.03 -2.10
C LEU A 280 2.14 -14.71 -3.44
N LEU A 281 1.69 -15.96 -3.39
CA LEU A 281 1.33 -16.74 -4.59
C LEU A 281 0.18 -16.09 -5.35
N TYR A 282 -0.89 -15.73 -4.63
CA TYR A 282 -2.08 -15.09 -5.20
C TYR A 282 -1.74 -13.78 -5.90
N ASN A 283 -1.02 -12.86 -5.22
CA ASN A 283 -0.65 -11.59 -5.84
C ASN A 283 0.30 -11.79 -7.02
N THR A 284 1.29 -12.69 -6.91
CA THR A 284 2.24 -12.95 -7.99
C THR A 284 1.53 -13.56 -9.20
N ALA A 285 0.75 -14.61 -9.01
CA ALA A 285 0.03 -15.29 -10.10
C ALA A 285 -0.97 -14.35 -10.78
N ARG A 286 -1.81 -13.64 -9.99
CA ARG A 286 -2.76 -12.66 -10.51
C ARG A 286 -2.06 -11.56 -11.32
N CYS A 287 -0.99 -10.97 -10.76
CA CYS A 287 -0.32 -9.84 -11.39
C CYS A 287 0.41 -10.26 -12.67
N LEU A 288 1.06 -11.42 -12.70
CA LEU A 288 1.70 -11.96 -13.91
C LEU A 288 0.66 -12.30 -14.99
N LEU A 289 -0.45 -12.93 -14.60
CA LEU A 289 -1.56 -13.25 -15.51
C LEU A 289 -2.17 -11.99 -16.14
N LEU A 290 -2.34 -10.92 -15.35
CA LEU A 290 -3.00 -9.70 -15.79
C LEU A 290 -2.03 -8.66 -16.39
N LEU A 291 -0.71 -8.82 -16.26
CA LEU A 291 0.28 -7.89 -16.81
C LEU A 291 0.15 -7.67 -18.34
N PRO A 292 -0.15 -8.68 -19.17
CA PRO A 292 -0.40 -8.46 -20.61
C PRO A 292 -1.60 -7.56 -20.91
N THR A 293 -2.58 -7.51 -20.00
CA THR A 293 -3.87 -6.81 -20.18
C THR A 293 -3.81 -5.33 -19.78
N VAL A 294 -2.65 -4.76 -19.40
CA VAL A 294 -2.55 -3.35 -18.97
C VAL A 294 -2.94 -2.36 -20.07
N GLY A 295 -2.78 -2.70 -21.36
CA GLY A 295 -3.22 -1.85 -22.47
C GLY A 295 -4.75 -1.78 -22.59
N PRO A 296 -5.46 -2.92 -22.71
CA PRO A 296 -6.91 -2.98 -22.62
C PRO A 296 -7.48 -2.31 -21.36
N MET A 297 -6.91 -2.58 -20.17
CA MET A 297 -7.34 -1.96 -18.92
C MET A 297 -7.18 -0.44 -18.94
N ALA A 298 -6.10 0.08 -19.49
CA ALA A 298 -5.89 1.52 -19.64
C ALA A 298 -7.00 2.16 -20.49
N ARG A 299 -7.38 1.52 -21.59
CA ARG A 299 -8.49 1.98 -22.45
C ARG A 299 -9.84 1.95 -21.70
N LEU A 300 -10.11 0.88 -20.95
CA LEU A 300 -11.30 0.77 -20.12
C LEU A 300 -11.37 1.88 -19.07
N CYS A 301 -10.28 2.14 -18.35
CA CYS A 301 -10.21 3.21 -17.34
C CYS A 301 -10.41 4.59 -17.95
N ALA A 302 -9.82 4.85 -19.14
CA ALA A 302 -10.00 6.11 -19.85
C ALA A 302 -11.46 6.29 -20.34
N TRP A 303 -12.13 5.21 -20.70
CA TRP A 303 -13.56 5.23 -21.07
C TRP A 303 -14.47 5.45 -19.85
N LEU A 304 -14.20 4.79 -18.72
CA LEU A 304 -14.99 4.92 -17.49
C LEU A 304 -14.79 6.30 -16.81
N LEU A 305 -13.60 6.87 -16.88
CA LEU A 305 -13.25 8.17 -16.32
C LEU A 305 -12.62 9.06 -17.40
N PRO A 306 -13.42 9.57 -18.36
CA PRO A 306 -12.89 10.40 -19.44
C PRO A 306 -12.29 11.69 -18.87
N GLU A 307 -11.17 12.10 -19.45
CA GLU A 307 -10.61 13.43 -19.20
C GLU A 307 -11.57 14.46 -19.79
N ARG A 308 -12.13 15.32 -18.95
CA ARG A 308 -12.86 16.47 -19.45
C ARG A 308 -11.85 17.38 -20.12
N PRO A 309 -12.09 17.83 -21.38
CA PRO A 309 -11.26 18.87 -21.97
C PRO A 309 -11.25 20.05 -20.98
N GLN A 310 -10.09 20.39 -20.45
CA GLN A 310 -10.00 21.62 -19.68
C GLN A 310 -10.24 22.75 -20.65
N GLU A 311 -11.30 23.50 -20.42
CA GLU A 311 -11.46 24.79 -21.09
C GLU A 311 -10.15 25.55 -21.00
N ASN A 312 -9.59 25.87 -22.16
CA ASN A 312 -8.28 26.51 -22.35
C ASN A 312 -8.29 27.98 -21.89
N GLY A 313 -9.00 28.30 -20.82
CA GLY A 313 -9.20 29.67 -20.34
C GLY A 313 -8.62 30.01 -18.97
N ARG A 314 -8.19 29.03 -18.18
CA ARG A 314 -7.53 29.33 -16.91
C ARG A 314 -6.03 29.10 -17.03
N ALA A 315 -5.26 30.17 -16.93
CA ALA A 315 -3.81 30.14 -16.88
C ALA A 315 -3.36 29.10 -15.83
N ARG A 316 -2.80 27.97 -16.29
CA ARG A 316 -2.23 26.97 -15.38
C ARG A 316 -0.96 27.55 -14.78
N PRO A 317 -0.81 27.51 -13.46
CA PRO A 317 0.47 27.82 -12.85
C PRO A 317 1.58 26.97 -13.48
N ARG A 318 2.62 27.59 -14.01
CA ARG A 318 3.74 26.89 -14.63
C ARG A 318 4.80 26.44 -13.63
N HIS A 319 4.89 27.15 -12.53
CA HIS A 319 5.96 26.98 -11.55
C HIS A 319 5.45 26.56 -10.16
N LEU A 320 4.14 26.58 -9.90
CA LEU A 320 3.58 26.13 -8.62
C LEU A 320 3.53 24.60 -8.57
N ASP A 321 4.42 24.01 -7.79
CA ASP A 321 4.45 22.58 -7.48
C ASP A 321 3.91 22.34 -6.07
N PRO A 322 2.76 21.67 -5.90
CA PRO A 322 2.21 21.35 -4.58
C PRO A 322 3.16 20.52 -3.71
N THR A 323 4.07 19.76 -4.32
CA THR A 323 5.06 18.95 -3.59
C THR A 323 6.14 19.80 -2.95
N ALA A 324 6.35 21.02 -3.44
CA ALA A 324 7.30 21.99 -2.89
C ALA A 324 6.83 22.59 -1.56
N LEU A 325 5.55 22.45 -1.18
CA LEU A 325 5.02 22.95 0.10
C LEU A 325 5.73 22.37 1.33
N ALA A 326 6.30 21.19 1.19
CA ALA A 326 7.11 20.56 2.25
C ALA A 326 8.49 21.26 2.47
N THR A 327 8.90 22.16 1.54
CA THR A 327 10.17 22.86 1.58
C THR A 327 9.92 24.35 1.36
N PRO A 328 9.79 25.16 2.44
CA PRO A 328 9.33 26.55 2.36
C PRO A 328 10.12 27.44 1.39
N SER A 329 11.44 27.28 1.32
CA SER A 329 12.31 28.04 0.42
C SER A 329 12.04 27.70 -1.06
N LEU A 330 11.74 26.43 -1.37
CA LEU A 330 11.41 26.01 -2.73
C LEU A 330 9.98 26.46 -3.13
N ALA A 331 9.04 26.38 -2.19
CA ALA A 331 7.67 26.88 -2.40
C ALA A 331 7.67 28.38 -2.70
N LEU A 332 8.42 29.17 -1.94
CA LEU A 332 8.61 30.61 -2.15
C LEU A 332 9.26 30.92 -3.51
N ALA A 333 10.32 30.19 -3.87
CA ALA A 333 10.97 30.37 -5.17
C ALA A 333 10.03 30.04 -6.34
N ASN A 334 9.21 29.01 -6.22
CA ASN A 334 8.20 28.63 -7.20
C ASN A 334 7.10 29.70 -7.31
N ALA A 335 6.63 30.23 -6.18
CA ALA A 335 5.64 31.31 -6.17
C ALA A 335 6.19 32.61 -6.78
N ALA A 336 7.43 32.97 -6.48
CA ALA A 336 8.10 34.13 -7.07
C ALA A 336 8.26 34.01 -8.60
N ARG A 337 8.51 32.81 -9.14
CA ARG A 337 8.57 32.55 -10.57
C ARG A 337 7.20 32.59 -11.28
N GLU A 338 6.13 32.21 -10.55
CA GLU A 338 4.77 32.22 -11.09
C GLU A 338 4.21 33.62 -11.22
N THR A 339 4.54 34.56 -10.34
CA THR A 339 4.03 35.90 -10.32
C THR A 339 4.17 36.65 -11.67
N PRO A 340 5.35 36.65 -12.37
CA PRO A 340 5.47 37.26 -13.69
C PRO A 340 4.60 36.61 -14.77
N VAL A 341 4.42 35.27 -14.70
CA VAL A 341 3.61 34.51 -15.64
C VAL A 341 2.13 34.90 -15.51
N SER A 342 1.62 34.98 -14.29
CA SER A 342 0.25 35.43 -14.02
C SER A 342 0.01 36.86 -14.49
N TYR A 343 0.97 37.76 -14.27
CA TYR A 343 0.87 39.17 -14.70
C TYR A 343 0.80 39.28 -16.24
N THR A 344 1.63 38.57 -17.00
CA THR A 344 1.62 38.58 -18.46
C THR A 344 0.32 38.01 -19.04
N HIS A 345 -0.26 37.00 -18.42
CA HIS A 345 -1.53 36.41 -18.85
C HIS A 345 -2.73 37.31 -18.57
N LEU A 346 -2.68 38.15 -17.54
CA LEU A 346 -3.76 39.08 -17.20
C LEU A 346 -3.72 40.40 -18.00
N THR A 347 -2.53 40.85 -18.40
CA THR A 347 -2.35 42.17 -19.04
C THR A 347 -2.34 42.12 -20.57
N LEU A 348 -1.92 41.00 -21.19
CA LEU A 348 -1.88 40.90 -22.67
C LEU A 348 -3.24 41.01 -23.40
N PRO A 349 -4.38 40.51 -22.87
CA PRO A 349 -5.65 40.66 -23.53
C PRO A 349 -6.19 42.11 -23.55
N THR A 350 -5.85 42.94 -22.53
CA THR A 350 -6.35 44.30 -22.40
C THR A 350 -5.64 45.31 -23.28
N ASN A 351 -4.45 44.99 -23.81
CA ASN A 351 -3.71 45.87 -24.71
C ASN A 351 -4.03 45.66 -26.22
N ARG A 352 -5.06 44.86 -26.54
CA ARG A 352 -5.52 44.65 -27.94
C ARG A 352 -6.74 45.47 -28.34
N GLU A 353 -7.26 46.32 -27.44
CA GLU A 353 -8.37 47.20 -27.71
C GLU A 353 -7.95 48.69 -27.68
N VAL A 354 -6.83 49.03 -28.32
CA VAL A 354 -6.54 50.45 -28.67
C VAL A 354 -6.09 50.46 -30.11
#